data_74677b9a2a063b53ba5226d4419f9b43
#
_entry.id   74677b9a2a063b53ba5226d4419f9b43
#
_cell.length_a   1.000
_cell.length_b   1.000
_cell.length_c   1.000
_cell.angle_alpha   90.00
_cell.angle_beta   90.00
_cell.angle_gamma   90.00
#
_symmetry.space_group_name_H-M   'P 1'
#
loop_
_entity.id
_entity.type
_entity.pdbx_description
1 polymer ?
#
loop_
_entity_poly.entity_id
_entity_poly.type
_entity_poly.pdbx_seq_one_letter_code
_entity_poly.pdbx_strand_id
1 'polypeptide(L)'
;MTFIDFKKLLLDAEITLPKFSKLIKVSEKNIQSYKKKGEVPNTIAVIATCFSQMHQHGLNYREIVESLNLQAKTKKGAGFAKTKGIPDKETLES
;
A
#
# COMPACT_ATOMS: atom_id res chain seq x y z
N MET A 1 5.45 -13.07 -3.72
CA MET A 1 5.24 -13.37 -2.28
C MET A 1 3.93 -14.10 -2.11
N THR A 2 3.94 -15.15 -1.30
CA THR A 2 2.70 -15.88 -1.07
C THR A 2 1.79 -15.07 -0.15
N PHE A 3 0.49 -15.36 -0.22
CA PHE A 3 -0.47 -14.66 0.64
C PHE A 3 -0.19 -14.97 2.11
N ILE A 4 0.28 -16.17 2.42
CA ILE A 4 0.61 -16.55 3.79
C ILE A 4 1.77 -15.71 4.32
N ASP A 5 2.80 -15.51 3.52
CA ASP A 5 3.94 -14.69 3.93
C ASP A 5 3.52 -13.23 4.10
N PHE A 6 2.62 -12.76 3.24
CA PHE A 6 2.07 -11.41 3.34
C PHE A 6 1.33 -11.26 4.68
N LYS A 7 0.51 -12.25 5.07
CA LYS A 7 -0.20 -12.19 6.33
C LYS A 7 0.77 -12.16 7.52
N LYS A 8 1.87 -12.88 7.42
CA LYS A 8 2.88 -12.88 8.48
C LYS A 8 3.49 -11.49 8.63
N LEU A 9 3.74 -10.82 7.51
CA LEU A 9 4.29 -9.47 7.55
C LEU A 9 3.31 -8.50 8.21
N LEU A 10 2.01 -8.66 7.96
CA LEU A 10 1.01 -7.82 8.61
C LEU A 10 1.01 -8.04 10.12
N LEU A 11 1.17 -9.28 10.56
CA LEU A 11 1.26 -9.57 11.98
C LEU A 11 2.50 -8.93 12.58
N ASP A 12 3.63 -9.00 11.88
CA ASP A 12 4.86 -8.39 12.34
C ASP A 12 4.74 -6.87 12.42
N ALA A 13 3.96 -6.29 11.53
CA ALA A 13 3.73 -4.85 11.51
C ALA A 13 2.59 -4.45 12.45
N GLU A 14 1.96 -5.43 13.09
CA GLU A 14 0.86 -5.23 14.01
C GLU A 14 -0.31 -4.44 13.39
N ILE A 15 -0.71 -4.87 12.21
CA ILE A 15 -1.83 -4.24 11.52
C ILE A 15 -2.73 -5.32 10.94
N THR A 16 -4.03 -5.08 10.97
CA THR A 16 -4.98 -6.03 10.40
C THR A 16 -5.12 -5.76 8.91
N LEU A 17 -5.62 -6.73 8.18
CA LEU A 17 -5.79 -6.59 6.75
C LEU A 17 -6.74 -5.45 6.38
N PRO A 18 -7.89 -5.28 7.05
CA PRO A 18 -8.76 -4.16 6.76
C PRO A 18 -8.07 -2.80 7.00
N LYS A 19 -7.29 -2.70 8.08
CA LYS A 19 -6.61 -1.46 8.39
C LYS A 19 -5.50 -1.19 7.39
N PHE A 20 -4.80 -2.25 6.96
CA PHE A 20 -3.75 -2.14 5.96
C PHE A 20 -4.34 -1.59 4.64
N SER A 21 -5.45 -2.16 4.19
CA SER A 21 -6.07 -1.72 2.95
C SER A 21 -6.54 -0.27 3.04
N LYS A 22 -7.09 0.13 4.18
CA LYS A 22 -7.52 1.49 4.36
C LYS A 22 -6.35 2.44 4.36
N LEU A 23 -5.25 2.05 4.97
CA LEU A 23 -4.07 2.91 5.09
C LEU A 23 -3.47 3.21 3.72
N ILE A 24 -3.37 2.20 2.85
CA ILE A 24 -2.76 2.40 1.54
C ILE A 24 -3.80 2.75 0.47
N LYS A 25 -5.06 2.91 0.88
CA LYS A 25 -6.15 3.31 -0.03
C LYS A 25 -6.39 2.33 -1.17
N VAL A 26 -6.29 1.05 -0.86
CA VAL A 26 -6.59 0.00 -1.83
C VAL A 26 -7.80 -0.76 -1.29
N SER A 27 -8.69 -1.18 -2.17
CA SER A 27 -9.89 -1.88 -1.76
C SER A 27 -9.56 -3.18 -1.03
N GLU A 28 -10.20 -3.40 0.10
CA GLU A 28 -10.01 -4.63 0.87
C GLU A 28 -10.38 -5.82 0.01
N LYS A 29 -11.40 -5.68 -0.83
CA LYS A 29 -11.84 -6.71 -1.71
C LYS A 29 -10.74 -7.13 -2.66
N ASN A 30 -9.97 -6.18 -3.18
CA ASN A 30 -8.86 -6.47 -4.06
C ASN A 30 -7.79 -7.27 -3.32
N ILE A 31 -7.49 -6.90 -2.10
CA ILE A 31 -6.49 -7.60 -1.31
C ILE A 31 -6.97 -9.00 -0.97
N GLN A 32 -8.26 -9.15 -0.64
CA GLN A 32 -8.81 -10.46 -0.35
C GLN A 32 -8.75 -11.38 -1.58
N SER A 33 -8.82 -10.80 -2.78
CA SER A 33 -8.75 -11.61 -3.99
C SER A 33 -7.40 -12.31 -4.15
N TYR A 34 -6.34 -11.76 -3.55
CA TYR A 34 -5.03 -12.37 -3.62
C TYR A 34 -4.98 -13.67 -2.83
N LYS A 35 -5.89 -13.81 -1.85
CA LYS A 35 -5.95 -15.01 -1.05
C LYS A 35 -6.31 -16.20 -1.92
N LYS A 36 -7.22 -16.01 -2.85
CA LYS A 36 -7.62 -17.07 -3.75
C LYS A 36 -6.50 -17.45 -4.69
N LYS A 37 -5.71 -16.50 -5.11
CA LYS A 37 -4.62 -16.74 -6.01
C LYS A 37 -3.40 -17.30 -5.26
N GLY A 38 -3.36 -17.12 -3.97
CA GLY A 38 -2.23 -17.57 -3.16
C GLY A 38 -0.99 -16.68 -3.25
N GLU A 39 -1.08 -15.60 -4.00
CA GLU A 39 0.05 -14.70 -4.24
C GLU A 39 -0.36 -13.25 -4.17
N VAL A 40 0.54 -12.38 -3.73
CA VAL A 40 0.27 -10.93 -3.75
C VAL A 40 1.20 -10.27 -4.76
N PRO A 41 0.74 -9.15 -5.37
CA PRO A 41 1.57 -8.44 -6.33
C PRO A 41 2.83 -7.87 -5.68
N ASN A 42 3.84 -7.63 -6.48
CA ASN A 42 5.11 -7.12 -5.98
C ASN A 42 4.96 -5.81 -5.20
N THR A 43 4.09 -4.92 -5.67
CA THR A 43 3.91 -3.63 -4.99
C THR A 43 3.36 -3.82 -3.58
N ILE A 44 2.41 -4.73 -3.42
CA ILE A 44 1.84 -5.01 -2.10
C ILE A 44 2.88 -5.70 -1.22
N ALA A 45 3.68 -6.59 -1.79
CA ALA A 45 4.74 -7.27 -1.06
C ALA A 45 5.76 -6.28 -0.52
N VAL A 46 6.16 -5.31 -1.33
CA VAL A 46 7.13 -4.30 -0.93
C VAL A 46 6.57 -3.45 0.20
N ILE A 47 5.31 -3.02 0.07
CA ILE A 47 4.69 -2.19 1.10
C ILE A 47 4.62 -2.93 2.42
N ALA A 48 4.17 -4.18 2.41
CA ALA A 48 4.05 -4.95 3.64
C ALA A 48 5.41 -5.17 4.30
N THR A 49 6.43 -5.45 3.49
CA THR A 49 7.77 -5.65 3.99
C THR A 49 8.31 -4.37 4.62
N CYS A 50 8.09 -3.23 3.96
CA CYS A 50 8.54 -1.95 4.49
C CYS A 50 7.84 -1.62 5.81
N PHE A 51 6.55 -1.88 5.90
CA PHE A 51 5.82 -1.60 7.14
C PHE A 51 6.33 -2.48 8.28
N SER A 52 6.59 -3.75 8.00
CA SER A 52 7.10 -4.67 9.00
C SER A 52 8.47 -4.19 9.50
N GLN A 53 9.36 -3.82 8.58
CA GLN A 53 10.69 -3.35 8.94
C GLN A 53 10.63 -2.03 9.73
N MET A 54 9.79 -1.11 9.31
CA MET A 54 9.67 0.16 10.02
C MET A 54 9.17 -0.07 11.43
N HIS A 55 8.19 -0.96 11.59
CA HIS A 55 7.64 -1.24 12.90
C HIS A 55 8.71 -1.86 13.81
N GLN A 56 9.51 -2.77 13.28
CA GLN A 56 10.56 -3.41 14.04
C GLN A 56 11.65 -2.43 14.48
N HIS A 57 11.81 -1.34 13.75
CA HIS A 57 12.79 -0.33 14.10
C HIS A 57 12.16 0.84 14.88
N GLY A 58 10.95 0.64 15.38
CA GLY A 58 10.31 1.63 16.24
C GLY A 58 9.70 2.83 15.52
N LEU A 59 9.55 2.74 14.20
CA LEU A 59 8.97 3.84 13.43
C LEU A 59 7.46 3.69 13.33
N ASN A 60 6.75 4.80 13.41
CA ASN A 60 5.29 4.77 13.27
C ASN A 60 4.93 4.96 11.81
N TYR A 61 4.94 3.86 11.07
CA TYR A 61 4.69 3.92 9.63
C TYR A 61 3.28 4.43 9.29
N ARG A 62 2.30 4.18 10.19
CA ARG A 62 0.93 4.63 9.95
C ARG A 62 0.89 6.14 9.84
N GLU A 63 1.57 6.82 10.74
CA GLU A 63 1.59 8.27 10.75
C GLU A 63 2.32 8.79 9.51
N ILE A 64 3.40 8.14 9.12
CA ILE A 64 4.17 8.52 7.95
C ILE A 64 3.29 8.41 6.71
N VAL A 65 2.57 7.30 6.56
CA VAL A 65 1.71 7.08 5.40
C VAL A 65 0.53 8.06 5.40
N GLU A 66 -0.06 8.29 6.56
CA GLU A 66 -1.19 9.21 6.65
C GLU A 66 -0.78 10.63 6.25
N SER A 67 0.44 10.99 6.51
CA SER A 67 0.92 12.33 6.16
C SER A 67 1.03 12.53 4.65
N LEU A 68 0.99 11.44 3.88
CA LEU A 68 1.08 11.53 2.43
C LEU A 68 -0.24 11.95 1.80
N ASN A 69 -1.33 11.89 2.55
CA ASN A 69 -2.66 12.25 2.05
C ASN A 69 -3.00 11.52 0.75
N LEU A 70 -2.81 10.20 0.78
CA LEU A 70 -3.07 9.39 -0.40
C LEU A 70 -4.53 9.45 -0.82
N GLN A 71 -4.76 9.37 -2.13
CA GLN A 71 -6.12 9.37 -2.66
C GLN A 71 -6.51 7.96 -3.04
N ALA A 72 -7.77 7.62 -2.79
CA ALA A 72 -8.27 6.32 -3.21
C ALA A 72 -8.33 6.32 -4.74
N LYS A 73 -8.06 5.16 -5.35
CA LYS A 73 -8.14 5.05 -6.76
C LYS A 73 -9.54 5.24 -7.20
N THR A 74 -9.76 6.03 -8.22
CA THR A 74 -11.09 6.23 -8.73
C THR A 74 -11.21 5.51 -10.04
N LYS A 75 -12.43 5.29 -10.46
CA LYS A 75 -12.68 4.71 -11.65
C LYS A 75 -12.26 5.47 -12.77
N LYS A 76 -12.39 6.70 -12.75
CA LYS A 76 -12.05 7.55 -13.75
C LYS A 76 -10.68 7.66 -13.89
N GLY A 77 -10.04 7.17 -13.24
CA GLY A 77 -8.71 7.24 -13.32
C GLY A 77 -8.23 8.43 -13.43
N ALA A 78 -8.73 8.93 -13.12
CA ALA A 78 -8.54 9.97 -13.29
C ALA A 78 -7.56 10.52 -13.11
N GLY A 79 -7.53 10.85 -13.13
CA GLY A 79 -6.78 11.45 -12.93
C GLY A 79 -5.64 11.55 -13.34
N PHE A 80 -5.05 11.41 -13.68
CA PHE A 80 -3.97 11.56 -13.93
C PHE A 80 -3.73 12.05 -14.99
N ALA A 81 -4.33 11.98 -15.38
CA ALA A 81 -4.23 12.37 -16.43
C ALA A 81 -3.99 13.69 -16.45
N LYS A 82 -4.06 14.19 -16.17
CA LYS A 82 -3.96 15.36 -16.12
C LYS A 82 -3.14 15.92 -15.44
N THR A 83 -2.67 15.62 -15.24
CA THR A 83 -1.90 16.16 -14.84
C THR A 83 -1.09 16.53 -15.10
N LYS A 84 -1.24 16.69 -15.58
CA LYS A 84 -0.52 17.05 -15.83
C LYS A 84 0.30 17.55 -15.45
N GLY A 85 0.31 17.53 -15.28
CA GLY A 85 1.12 17.93 -14.90
C GLY A 85 1.92 17.75 -14.40
N ILE A 86 2.11 17.60 -14.48
CA ILE A 86 2.96 17.52 -14.02
C ILE A 86 3.76 17.35 -13.88
N PRO A 87 3.90 17.41 -13.98
CA PRO A 87 4.73 17.19 -13.74
C PRO A 87 5.49 16.87 -13.55
N ASP A 88 5.31 16.74 -13.65
CA ASP A 88 5.96 16.58 -13.40
C ASP A 88 6.72 16.22 -13.14
N LYS A 89 6.66 16.06 -13.22
CA LYS A 89 7.27 15.90 -12.87
C LYS A 89 7.95 15.60 -12.44
N GLU A 90 7.69 15.54 -12.49
CA GLU A 90 8.20 15.45 -12.01
C GLU A 90 8.74 14.99 -11.51
N THR A 91 8.43 14.89 -11.67
CA THR A 91 8.88 14.68 -11.10
C THR A 91 9.42 14.01 -10.73
N LEU A 92 9.27 13.73 -10.74
CA LEU A 92 9.83 13.39 -10.38
C LEU A 92 10.55 12.97 -10.12
N GLU A 93 10.59 12.89 -10.03
CA GLU A 93 11.34 12.81 -9.87
C GLU A 93 11.90 12.64 -9.39
N SER A 94 11.62 12.57 -9.23
CA SER A 94 12.21 12.67 -8.84
C SER A 94 12.56 12.62 -8.49
#